data_faf702ddc0a8495dc0b3e125c97cc6cf
#
_entry.id   faf702ddc0a8495dc0b3e125c97cc6cf
#
_cell.length_a   1.000
_cell.length_b   1.000
_cell.length_c   1.000
_cell.angle_alpha   90.00
_cell.angle_beta   90.00
_cell.angle_gamma   90.00
#
_symmetry.space_group_name_H-M   'P 1'
#
loop_
_entity.id
_entity.type
_entity.pdbx_description
1 polymer ?
#
loop_
_entity_poly.entity_id
_entity_poly.type
_entity_poly.pdbx_seq_one_letter_code
_entity_poly.pdbx_strand_id
1 'polypeptide(L)'
;MFRFELYRVSTLLLGLCMLGAGPAHAQAARQAALADVGRTATPAEIKAWDIDVRPDFKGLPKGQGSVRQGEVLWEAQCASCHGSFAESSEVFTPIAGGTTAQDIKNGRVDGLMPGANQPNRTTLMKVATLSTLWDYINRAMPWNAPKTLTADEVYAVTAYILNLGNV
;
A
#
# COMPACT_ATOMS: atom_id res chain seq x y z
N MET A 1 -26.76 22.35 57.53
CA MET A 1 -26.34 21.07 56.94
C MET A 1 -26.08 21.17 55.42
N PHE A 2 -25.84 22.39 54.87
CA PHE A 2 -25.65 22.63 53.43
C PHE A 2 -24.26 23.15 53.02
N ARG A 3 -23.33 23.29 53.94
CA ARG A 3 -21.99 23.85 53.65
C ARG A 3 -20.93 22.84 53.28
N PHE A 4 -21.12 21.54 53.53
CA PHE A 4 -20.15 20.50 53.23
C PHE A 4 -20.20 19.97 51.78
N GLU A 5 -21.31 20.07 51.09
CA GLU A 5 -21.49 19.60 49.73
C GLU A 5 -20.80 20.51 48.68
N LEU A 6 -20.79 21.82 48.94
CA LEU A 6 -20.14 22.79 48.03
C LEU A 6 -18.63 22.63 47.92
N TYR A 7 -17.96 22.23 49.00
CA TYR A 7 -16.51 22.00 48.97
C TYR A 7 -16.12 20.71 48.26
N ARG A 8 -16.97 19.69 48.30
CA ARG A 8 -16.71 18.43 47.58
C ARG A 8 -16.88 18.56 46.07
N VAL A 9 -17.81 19.33 45.62
CA VAL A 9 -18.01 19.61 44.18
C VAL A 9 -16.90 20.50 43.62
N SER A 10 -16.47 21.52 44.37
CA SER A 10 -15.37 22.39 43.98
C SER A 10 -14.01 21.68 43.89
N THR A 11 -13.69 20.76 44.79
CA THR A 11 -12.45 19.97 44.77
C THR A 11 -12.47 18.95 43.62
N LEU A 12 -13.62 18.37 43.29
CA LEU A 12 -13.76 17.46 42.15
C LEU A 12 -13.61 18.20 40.80
N LEU A 13 -14.15 19.39 40.68
CA LEU A 13 -14.00 20.21 39.47
C LEU A 13 -12.56 20.73 39.28
N LEU A 14 -11.86 21.13 40.34
CA LEU A 14 -10.45 21.50 40.26
C LEU A 14 -9.54 20.29 39.91
N GLY A 15 -9.84 19.10 40.40
CA GLY A 15 -9.08 17.89 40.10
C GLY A 15 -9.24 17.44 38.62
N LEU A 16 -10.41 17.67 38.02
CA LEU A 16 -10.69 17.30 36.63
C LEU A 16 -9.99 18.22 35.62
N CYS A 17 -9.78 19.49 35.96
CA CYS A 17 -9.07 20.44 35.11
C CYS A 17 -7.55 20.16 35.02
N MET A 18 -6.95 19.50 36.01
CA MET A 18 -5.50 19.18 36.01
C MET A 18 -5.16 17.95 35.17
N LEU A 19 -6.13 17.08 34.84
CA LEU A 19 -5.90 15.87 34.03
C LEU A 19 -5.86 16.12 32.52
N GLY A 20 -6.32 17.30 32.06
CA GLY A 20 -6.42 17.61 30.62
C GLY A 20 -5.17 18.27 29.98
N ALA A 21 -4.19 18.70 30.78
CA ALA A 21 -3.08 19.49 30.26
C ALA A 21 -1.80 18.69 29.87
N GLY A 22 -1.73 17.41 30.20
CA GLY A 22 -0.52 16.61 30.05
C GLY A 22 -0.08 16.33 28.58
N PRO A 23 -0.93 15.83 27.69
CA PRO A 23 -0.48 15.45 26.33
C PRO A 23 -0.18 16.65 25.42
N ALA A 24 -0.91 17.74 25.56
CA ALA A 24 -0.72 18.92 24.71
C ALA A 24 0.63 19.62 24.97
N HIS A 25 1.06 19.71 26.21
CA HIS A 25 2.37 20.31 26.54
C HIS A 25 3.55 19.41 26.13
N ALA A 26 3.41 18.09 26.23
CA ALA A 26 4.43 17.16 25.76
C ALA A 26 4.60 17.21 24.24
N GLN A 27 3.52 17.38 23.50
CA GLN A 27 3.55 17.51 22.02
C GLN A 27 4.16 18.84 21.58
N ALA A 28 3.82 19.94 22.23
CA ALA A 28 4.39 21.25 21.96
C ALA A 28 5.91 21.30 22.28
N ALA A 29 6.35 20.71 23.39
CA ALA A 29 7.75 20.59 23.74
C ALA A 29 8.53 19.73 22.72
N ARG A 30 7.94 18.63 22.24
CA ARG A 30 8.53 17.81 21.18
C ARG A 30 8.66 18.55 19.85
N GLN A 31 7.64 19.30 19.45
CA GLN A 31 7.69 20.12 18.24
C GLN A 31 8.75 21.23 18.36
N ALA A 32 8.85 21.88 19.50
CA ALA A 32 9.88 22.89 19.74
C ALA A 32 11.30 22.30 19.69
N ALA A 33 11.51 21.11 20.23
CA ALA A 33 12.80 20.40 20.19
C ALA A 33 13.23 19.99 18.77
N LEU A 34 12.29 19.90 17.82
CA LEU A 34 12.53 19.54 16.43
C LEU A 34 12.47 20.74 15.48
N ALA A 35 12.23 21.94 15.98
CA ALA A 35 12.03 23.15 15.17
C ALA A 35 13.21 23.46 14.25
N ASP A 36 14.43 23.13 14.69
CA ASP A 36 15.68 23.38 13.94
C ASP A 36 16.19 22.13 13.22
N VAL A 37 15.44 21.03 13.23
CA VAL A 37 15.82 19.78 12.55
C VAL A 37 15.23 19.75 11.15
N GLY A 38 16.13 19.84 10.15
CA GLY A 38 15.73 19.86 8.76
C GLY A 38 15.27 21.22 8.26
N ARG A 39 14.63 21.22 7.10
CA ARG A 39 14.03 22.40 6.46
C ARG A 39 12.75 22.04 5.75
N THR A 40 11.95 23.04 5.44
CA THR A 40 10.78 22.84 4.58
C THR A 40 11.23 22.39 3.18
N ALA A 41 10.66 21.32 2.66
CA ALA A 41 10.90 20.87 1.31
C ALA A 41 10.36 21.88 0.29
N THR A 42 11.09 22.08 -0.78
CA THR A 42 10.63 22.92 -1.91
C THR A 42 9.54 22.19 -2.70
N PRO A 43 8.67 22.91 -3.43
CA PRO A 43 7.69 22.27 -4.31
C PRO A 43 8.30 21.32 -5.35
N ALA A 44 9.51 21.63 -5.83
CA ALA A 44 10.22 20.76 -6.78
C ALA A 44 10.67 19.45 -6.14
N GLU A 45 11.16 19.50 -4.91
CA GLU A 45 11.52 18.29 -4.14
C GLU A 45 10.28 17.44 -3.84
N ILE A 46 9.20 18.06 -3.38
CA ILE A 46 7.93 17.34 -3.14
C ILE A 46 7.49 16.65 -4.42
N LYS A 47 7.44 17.36 -5.56
CA LYS A 47 7.04 16.80 -6.86
C LYS A 47 7.92 15.63 -7.31
N ALA A 48 9.20 15.65 -7.01
CA ALA A 48 10.13 14.58 -7.38
C ALA A 48 9.90 13.29 -6.58
N TRP A 49 9.37 13.39 -5.37
CA TRP A 49 9.11 12.26 -4.47
C TRP A 49 7.64 11.82 -4.45
N ASP A 50 6.71 12.72 -4.78
CA ASP A 50 5.27 12.47 -4.83
C ASP A 50 4.89 11.78 -6.15
N ILE A 51 5.33 10.53 -6.29
CA ILE A 51 5.11 9.67 -7.46
C ILE A 51 4.29 8.43 -7.12
N ASP A 52 3.74 8.33 -5.94
CA ASP A 52 2.95 7.19 -5.49
C ASP A 52 1.54 7.19 -6.07
N VAL A 53 1.02 5.99 -6.26
CA VAL A 53 -0.38 5.78 -6.64
C VAL A 53 -1.14 5.29 -5.42
N ARG A 54 -2.08 6.11 -4.97
CA ARG A 54 -2.88 5.83 -3.78
C ARG A 54 -3.98 4.80 -4.05
N PRO A 55 -4.54 4.15 -3.01
CA PRO A 55 -5.66 3.22 -3.16
C PRO A 55 -6.91 3.81 -3.83
N ASP A 56 -7.10 5.13 -3.75
CA ASP A 56 -8.15 5.88 -4.44
C ASP A 56 -7.77 6.28 -5.89
N PHE A 57 -6.67 5.71 -6.41
CA PHE A 57 -6.06 5.98 -7.71
C PHE A 57 -5.57 7.41 -7.91
N LYS A 58 -5.50 8.22 -6.87
CA LYS A 58 -4.85 9.53 -6.95
C LYS A 58 -3.36 9.32 -7.24
N GLY A 59 -2.83 10.10 -8.18
CA GLY A 59 -1.45 9.96 -8.65
C GLY A 59 -1.27 8.97 -9.81
N LEU A 60 -2.31 8.20 -10.18
CA LEU A 60 -2.24 7.27 -11.30
C LEU A 60 -2.05 8.02 -12.62
N PRO A 61 -0.95 7.77 -13.37
CA PRO A 61 -0.73 8.40 -14.67
C PRO A 61 -1.79 7.98 -15.67
N LYS A 62 -2.10 8.85 -16.62
CA LYS A 62 -2.92 8.48 -17.79
C LYS A 62 -2.17 7.44 -18.63
N GLY A 63 -2.88 6.42 -19.09
CA GLY A 63 -2.32 5.36 -19.90
C GLY A 63 -3.34 4.24 -20.13
N GLN A 64 -2.96 3.27 -20.93
CA GLN A 64 -3.74 2.08 -21.23
C GLN A 64 -2.83 0.92 -21.64
N GLY A 65 -3.30 -0.30 -21.47
CA GLY A 65 -2.60 -1.50 -21.90
C GLY A 65 -3.55 -2.67 -22.02
N SER A 66 -3.25 -3.61 -22.91
CA SER A 66 -4.01 -4.84 -23.06
C SER A 66 -3.26 -6.05 -22.51
N VAL A 67 -3.98 -7.12 -22.19
CA VAL A 67 -3.42 -8.42 -21.78
C VAL A 67 -2.39 -8.91 -22.80
N ARG A 68 -2.70 -8.83 -24.09
CA ARG A 68 -1.80 -9.28 -25.16
C ARG A 68 -0.49 -8.48 -25.23
N GLN A 69 -0.57 -7.16 -25.04
CA GLN A 69 0.63 -6.33 -24.97
C GLN A 69 1.45 -6.66 -23.73
N GLY A 70 0.78 -6.90 -22.61
CA GLY A 70 1.40 -7.30 -21.36
C GLY A 70 2.09 -8.65 -21.46
N GLU A 71 1.49 -9.64 -22.13
CA GLU A 71 2.09 -10.95 -22.37
C GLU A 71 3.42 -10.84 -23.13
N VAL A 72 3.45 -10.09 -24.23
CA VAL A 72 4.67 -9.88 -25.01
C VAL A 72 5.77 -9.23 -24.19
N LEU A 73 5.41 -8.19 -23.43
CA LEU A 73 6.35 -7.49 -22.56
C LEU A 73 6.83 -8.36 -21.40
N TRP A 74 5.92 -9.15 -20.83
CA TRP A 74 6.21 -10.09 -19.74
C TRP A 74 7.26 -11.12 -20.16
N GLU A 75 7.07 -11.77 -21.29
CA GLU A 75 8.04 -12.75 -21.81
C GLU A 75 9.41 -12.12 -22.05
N ALA A 76 9.45 -10.87 -22.51
CA ALA A 76 10.69 -10.19 -22.81
C ALA A 76 11.47 -9.72 -21.57
N GLN A 77 10.79 -9.33 -20.48
CA GLN A 77 11.42 -8.60 -19.38
C GLN A 77 11.15 -9.18 -17.99
N CYS A 78 10.15 -10.04 -17.83
CA CYS A 78 9.68 -10.49 -16.52
C CYS A 78 9.82 -12.01 -16.32
N ALA A 79 9.55 -12.79 -17.36
CA ALA A 79 9.43 -14.24 -17.30
C ALA A 79 10.73 -14.93 -16.84
N SER A 80 11.89 -14.37 -17.15
CA SER A 80 13.18 -14.93 -16.71
C SER A 80 13.31 -15.04 -15.19
N CYS A 81 12.62 -14.20 -14.44
CA CYS A 81 12.60 -14.23 -12.98
C CYS A 81 11.28 -14.78 -12.41
N HIS A 82 10.17 -14.55 -13.08
CA HIS A 82 8.83 -14.82 -12.54
C HIS A 82 8.10 -15.99 -13.20
N GLY A 83 8.72 -16.65 -14.20
CA GLY A 83 8.07 -17.69 -15.01
C GLY A 83 7.11 -17.10 -16.05
N SER A 84 6.83 -17.82 -17.14
CA SER A 84 5.95 -17.34 -18.22
C SER A 84 4.52 -17.12 -17.78
N PHE A 85 4.05 -17.86 -16.80
CA PHE A 85 2.70 -17.73 -16.23
C PHE A 85 2.69 -17.13 -14.82
N ALA A 86 3.74 -16.39 -14.46
CA ALA A 86 3.92 -15.78 -13.13
C ALA A 86 3.90 -16.81 -11.97
N GLU A 87 4.21 -18.06 -12.28
CA GLU A 87 4.29 -19.19 -11.36
C GLU A 87 5.56 -19.18 -10.50
N SER A 88 6.48 -18.30 -10.82
CA SER A 88 7.78 -18.15 -10.15
C SER A 88 8.90 -19.02 -10.69
N SER A 89 10.08 -18.73 -10.16
CA SER A 89 11.30 -19.52 -10.25
C SER A 89 11.68 -20.04 -8.86
N GLU A 90 12.83 -20.66 -8.72
CA GLU A 90 13.34 -21.13 -7.42
C GLU A 90 13.59 -20.02 -6.39
N VAL A 91 13.72 -18.77 -6.85
CA VAL A 91 14.13 -17.64 -5.99
C VAL A 91 12.94 -16.79 -5.53
N PHE A 92 11.96 -16.58 -6.41
CA PHE A 92 10.84 -15.66 -6.14
C PHE A 92 9.55 -16.43 -5.87
N THR A 93 8.70 -15.87 -5.00
CA THR A 93 7.38 -16.45 -4.74
C THR A 93 6.45 -16.23 -5.94
N PRO A 94 5.50 -17.12 -6.21
CA PRO A 94 4.53 -16.96 -7.28
C PRO A 94 3.79 -15.61 -7.19
N ILE A 95 3.57 -14.99 -8.33
CA ILE A 95 2.76 -13.78 -8.42
C ILE A 95 1.29 -14.16 -8.61
N ALA A 96 0.99 -15.03 -9.57
CA ALA A 96 -0.35 -15.49 -9.88
C ALA A 96 -0.66 -16.85 -9.26
N GLY A 97 -1.95 -17.19 -9.19
CA GLY A 97 -2.49 -18.42 -8.61
C GLY A 97 -3.05 -18.23 -7.21
N GLY A 98 -3.90 -19.17 -6.80
CA GLY A 98 -4.56 -19.19 -5.49
C GLY A 98 -5.71 -18.20 -5.31
N THR A 99 -6.03 -17.43 -6.34
CA THR A 99 -7.21 -16.55 -6.41
C THR A 99 -8.29 -17.17 -7.33
N THR A 100 -9.53 -16.91 -7.03
CA THR A 100 -10.69 -17.37 -7.81
C THR A 100 -11.65 -16.21 -8.09
N ALA A 101 -12.50 -16.34 -9.10
CA ALA A 101 -13.57 -15.39 -9.37
C ALA A 101 -14.53 -15.21 -8.18
N GLN A 102 -14.66 -16.22 -7.32
CA GLN A 102 -15.48 -16.14 -6.11
C GLN A 102 -14.80 -15.29 -5.04
N ASP A 103 -13.47 -15.38 -4.88
CA ASP A 103 -12.71 -14.53 -3.96
C ASP A 103 -12.89 -13.04 -4.30
N ILE A 104 -12.86 -12.73 -5.59
CA ILE A 104 -13.07 -11.36 -6.09
C ILE A 104 -14.47 -10.85 -5.74
N LYS A 105 -15.51 -11.68 -5.97
CA LYS A 105 -16.89 -11.33 -5.63
C LYS A 105 -17.08 -11.12 -4.13
N ASN A 106 -16.42 -11.94 -3.32
CA ASN A 106 -16.51 -11.88 -1.86
C ASN A 106 -15.64 -10.78 -1.25
N GLY A 107 -14.70 -10.21 -2.01
CA GLY A 107 -13.68 -9.29 -1.50
C GLY A 107 -12.73 -9.93 -0.48
N ARG A 108 -12.58 -11.26 -0.54
CA ARG A 108 -11.80 -12.03 0.42
C ARG A 108 -11.22 -13.27 -0.24
N VAL A 109 -9.94 -13.50 -0.04
CA VAL A 109 -9.25 -14.71 -0.53
C VAL A 109 -9.43 -15.86 0.46
N ASP A 110 -10.25 -16.82 0.11
CA ASP A 110 -10.58 -17.95 0.98
C ASP A 110 -9.35 -18.83 1.30
N GLY A 111 -8.40 -18.91 0.37
CA GLY A 111 -7.11 -19.60 0.60
C GLY A 111 -6.21 -19.00 1.68
N LEU A 112 -6.48 -17.78 2.15
CA LEU A 112 -5.75 -17.14 3.26
C LEU A 112 -6.45 -17.30 4.61
N MET A 113 -7.64 -17.90 4.65
CA MET A 113 -8.39 -18.06 5.90
C MET A 113 -7.79 -19.16 6.78
N PRO A 114 -7.96 -19.08 8.12
CA PRO A 114 -7.53 -20.14 9.02
C PRO A 114 -8.11 -21.50 8.61
N GLY A 115 -7.25 -22.51 8.52
CA GLY A 115 -7.62 -23.85 8.10
C GLY A 115 -7.61 -24.10 6.59
N ALA A 116 -7.36 -23.11 5.76
CA ALA A 116 -7.19 -23.29 4.33
C ALA A 116 -5.88 -24.06 4.03
N ASN A 117 -5.98 -25.07 3.18
CA ASN A 117 -4.82 -25.86 2.75
C ASN A 117 -4.21 -25.24 1.48
N GLN A 118 -3.52 -24.13 1.63
CA GLN A 118 -2.79 -23.47 0.53
C GLN A 118 -1.30 -23.48 0.82
N PRO A 119 -0.51 -24.30 0.11
CA PRO A 119 0.92 -24.43 0.36
C PRO A 119 1.69 -23.16 0.00
N ASN A 120 1.25 -22.42 -1.02
CA ASN A 120 1.94 -21.23 -1.52
C ASN A 120 1.03 -20.00 -1.47
N ARG A 121 1.51 -18.94 -0.85
CA ARG A 121 0.85 -17.63 -0.82
C ARG A 121 1.40 -16.77 -1.93
N THR A 122 0.64 -16.61 -3.00
CA THR A 122 1.02 -15.79 -4.14
C THR A 122 0.93 -14.30 -3.82
N THR A 123 1.52 -13.47 -4.69
CA THR A 123 1.44 -12.01 -4.56
C THR A 123 -0.01 -11.53 -4.70
N LEU A 124 -0.76 -12.03 -5.69
CA LEU A 124 -2.16 -11.63 -5.90
C LEU A 124 -3.08 -11.97 -4.73
N MET A 125 -2.80 -13.03 -3.98
CA MET A 125 -3.55 -13.34 -2.75
C MET A 125 -3.34 -12.30 -1.64
N LYS A 126 -2.24 -11.54 -1.66
CA LYS A 126 -1.80 -10.65 -0.57
C LYS A 126 -1.88 -9.17 -0.91
N VAL A 127 -1.82 -8.80 -2.18
CA VAL A 127 -1.89 -7.40 -2.63
C VAL A 127 -3.30 -6.87 -2.41
N ALA A 128 -3.42 -5.87 -1.57
CA ALA A 128 -4.71 -5.37 -1.12
C ALA A 128 -5.46 -4.54 -2.16
N THR A 129 -4.75 -3.88 -3.06
CA THR A 129 -5.36 -2.99 -4.07
C THR A 129 -4.63 -3.07 -5.40
N LEU A 130 -5.37 -2.85 -6.47
CA LEU A 130 -4.83 -2.78 -7.83
C LEU A 130 -3.81 -1.65 -8.00
N SER A 131 -4.05 -0.53 -7.35
CA SER A 131 -3.12 0.60 -7.34
C SER A 131 -1.75 0.25 -6.76
N THR A 132 -1.71 -0.57 -5.72
CA THR A 132 -0.45 -1.07 -5.14
C THR A 132 0.31 -1.95 -6.12
N LEU A 133 -0.36 -2.84 -6.85
CA LEU A 133 0.27 -3.67 -7.88
C LEU A 133 0.87 -2.80 -8.99
N TRP A 134 0.08 -1.87 -9.52
CA TRP A 134 0.51 -0.95 -10.56
C TRP A 134 1.72 -0.12 -10.12
N ASP A 135 1.63 0.50 -8.94
CA ASP A 135 2.67 1.37 -8.39
C ASP A 135 3.98 0.60 -8.14
N TYR A 136 3.89 -0.62 -7.63
CA TYR A 136 5.06 -1.45 -7.40
C TYR A 136 5.78 -1.80 -8.72
N ILE A 137 5.03 -2.17 -9.76
CA ILE A 137 5.61 -2.43 -11.08
C ILE A 137 6.28 -1.17 -11.61
N ASN A 138 5.60 -0.02 -11.56
CA ASN A 138 6.11 1.25 -12.04
C ASN A 138 7.41 1.69 -11.35
N ARG A 139 7.53 1.43 -10.05
CA ARG A 139 8.68 1.89 -9.26
C ARG A 139 9.86 0.95 -9.24
N ALA A 140 9.60 -0.36 -9.23
CA ALA A 140 10.57 -1.35 -8.83
C ALA A 140 10.85 -2.42 -9.89
N MET A 141 10.04 -2.51 -10.95
CA MET A 141 10.18 -3.53 -11.98
C MET A 141 10.47 -2.94 -13.36
N PRO A 142 11.26 -3.64 -14.20
CA PRO A 142 12.08 -4.82 -13.89
C PRO A 142 13.14 -4.50 -12.83
N TRP A 143 13.42 -5.42 -11.91
CA TRP A 143 14.32 -5.15 -10.78
C TRP A 143 15.75 -4.75 -11.20
N ASN A 144 16.24 -5.29 -12.30
CA ASN A 144 17.54 -4.94 -12.88
C ASN A 144 17.55 -3.61 -13.65
N ALA A 145 16.37 -3.03 -13.94
CA ALA A 145 16.18 -1.78 -14.66
C ALA A 145 14.91 -1.04 -14.20
N PRO A 146 14.82 -0.63 -12.91
CA PRO A 146 13.62 -0.01 -12.36
C PRO A 146 13.30 1.33 -13.04
N LYS A 147 12.01 1.66 -13.15
CA LYS A 147 11.51 2.91 -13.75
C LYS A 147 11.81 3.08 -15.25
N THR A 148 12.07 2.00 -15.98
CA THR A 148 12.29 2.04 -17.44
C THR A 148 11.01 1.83 -18.24
N LEU A 149 9.96 1.25 -17.63
CA LEU A 149 8.68 1.06 -18.29
C LEU A 149 7.90 2.37 -18.39
N THR A 150 7.27 2.57 -19.54
CA THR A 150 6.27 3.63 -19.72
C THR A 150 4.99 3.31 -18.98
N ALA A 151 4.13 4.31 -18.74
CA ALA A 151 2.84 4.10 -18.10
C ALA A 151 1.99 3.03 -18.82
N ASP A 152 1.94 3.07 -20.15
CA ASP A 152 1.20 2.10 -20.96
C ASP A 152 1.75 0.67 -20.79
N GLU A 153 3.05 0.50 -20.75
CA GLU A 153 3.68 -0.80 -20.49
C GLU A 153 3.36 -1.32 -19.09
N VAL A 154 3.36 -0.46 -18.08
CA VAL A 154 2.94 -0.85 -16.71
C VAL A 154 1.47 -1.28 -16.69
N TYR A 155 0.58 -0.56 -17.41
CA TYR A 155 -0.82 -0.97 -17.57
C TYR A 155 -0.94 -2.32 -18.25
N ALA A 156 -0.18 -2.55 -19.32
CA ALA A 156 -0.20 -3.80 -20.06
C ALA A 156 0.25 -4.99 -19.18
N VAL A 157 1.39 -4.87 -18.49
CA VAL A 157 1.90 -5.90 -17.57
C VAL A 157 0.91 -6.14 -16.42
N THR A 158 0.34 -5.07 -15.86
CA THR A 158 -0.70 -5.19 -14.83
C THR A 158 -1.90 -5.98 -15.32
N ALA A 159 -2.40 -5.67 -16.54
CA ALA A 159 -3.52 -6.40 -17.14
C ALA A 159 -3.20 -7.88 -17.38
N TYR A 160 -1.98 -8.21 -17.79
CA TYR A 160 -1.54 -9.59 -17.97
C TYR A 160 -1.51 -10.36 -16.64
N ILE A 161 -0.92 -9.78 -15.60
CA ILE A 161 -0.88 -10.40 -14.25
C ILE A 161 -2.29 -10.66 -13.71
N LEU A 162 -3.21 -9.70 -13.86
CA LEU A 162 -4.60 -9.86 -13.45
C LEU A 162 -5.28 -10.99 -14.21
N ASN A 163 -5.10 -11.05 -15.53
CA ASN A 163 -5.63 -12.14 -16.36
C ASN A 163 -5.12 -13.51 -15.92
N LEU A 164 -3.84 -13.64 -15.56
CA LEU A 164 -3.28 -14.88 -15.01
C LEU A 164 -3.90 -15.24 -13.65
N GLY A 165 -4.31 -14.26 -12.88
CA GLY A 165 -4.97 -14.43 -11.59
C GLY A 165 -6.48 -14.64 -11.65
N ASN A 166 -7.09 -14.67 -12.83
CA ASN A 166 -8.55 -14.73 -13.04
C ASN A 166 -9.30 -13.54 -12.39
N VAL A 167 -8.69 -12.37 -12.39
CA VAL A 167 -9.23 -11.13 -11.83
C VAL A 167 -9.91 -10.29 -12.89
#